data_06193e3ccaac68c701607363e7271e45
#
_entry.id   06193e3ccaac68c701607363e7271e45
#
_cell.length_a   1.000
_cell.length_b   1.000
_cell.length_c   1.000
_cell.angle_alpha   90.00
_cell.angle_beta   90.00
_cell.angle_gamma   90.00
#
_symmetry.space_group_name_H-M   'P 1'
#
loop_
_entity.id
_entity.type
_entity.pdbx_description
1 polymer ?
#
loop_
_entity_poly.entity_id
_entity_poly.type
_entity_poly.pdbx_seq_one_letter_code
_entity_poly.pdbx_strand_id
1 'polypeptide(L)'
;MYLDNVRSKAIDFIKGSLERNIEEKAKLEELAADARKRVNIHYEEGDLRENSAYHQAIEDLTRYSNEIAKREKFISDYDLNLLDKNIITSGYVEVLSTVELYEQTEGVTYKFFISPFMESDLENGYVSKEADLVKKLLGRVKGEAVEFKDRVLPINYIYIIKEIL
;
A
#
# COMPACT_ATOMS: atom_id res chain seq x y z
N MET A 1 -10.14 -3.81 23.38
CA MET A 1 -10.50 -2.37 23.44
C MET A 1 -9.45 -1.44 22.82
N TYR A 2 -8.16 -1.48 23.18
CA TYR A 2 -7.16 -0.55 22.60
C TYR A 2 -6.68 -0.97 21.19
N LEU A 3 -6.37 -2.25 20.97
CA LEU A 3 -5.95 -2.76 19.66
C LEU A 3 -7.09 -2.74 18.63
N ASP A 4 -8.34 -2.93 19.07
CA ASP A 4 -9.52 -2.75 18.21
C ASP A 4 -9.62 -1.33 17.65
N ASN A 5 -9.24 -0.32 18.42
CA ASN A 5 -9.22 1.06 17.96
C ASN A 5 -8.14 1.28 16.87
N VAL A 6 -6.96 0.68 16.99
CA VAL A 6 -5.91 0.73 15.96
C VAL A 6 -6.43 0.10 14.66
N ARG A 7 -7.04 -1.09 14.76
CA ARG A 7 -7.64 -1.76 13.61
C ARG A 7 -8.72 -0.93 12.93
N SER A 8 -9.66 -0.38 13.72
CA SER A 8 -10.75 0.43 13.17
C SER A 8 -10.23 1.65 12.40
N LYS A 9 -9.30 2.41 12.99
CA LYS A 9 -8.68 3.56 12.33
C LYS A 9 -7.95 3.17 11.05
N ALA A 10 -7.20 2.06 11.09
CA ALA A 10 -6.48 1.56 9.92
C ALA A 10 -7.46 1.17 8.79
N ILE A 11 -8.56 0.50 9.12
CA ILE A 11 -9.59 0.12 8.16
C ILE A 11 -10.24 1.36 7.52
N ASP A 12 -10.60 2.36 8.32
CA ASP A 12 -11.21 3.59 7.82
C ASP A 12 -10.25 4.35 6.88
N PHE A 13 -8.98 4.42 7.23
CA PHE A 13 -7.97 5.03 6.38
C PHE A 13 -7.76 4.26 5.07
N ILE A 14 -7.72 2.93 5.14
CA ILE A 14 -7.59 2.06 3.97
C ILE A 14 -8.81 2.24 3.03
N LYS A 15 -10.04 2.30 3.57
CA LYS A 15 -11.25 2.59 2.77
C LYS A 15 -11.16 3.95 2.07
N GLY A 16 -10.73 4.99 2.79
CA GLY A 16 -10.50 6.31 2.20
C GLY A 16 -9.37 6.33 1.14
N SER A 17 -8.35 5.48 1.29
CA SER A 17 -7.32 5.31 0.27
C SER A 17 -7.87 4.67 -1.01
N LEU A 18 -8.76 3.69 -0.89
CA LEU A 18 -9.45 3.10 -2.05
C LEU A 18 -10.26 4.14 -2.81
N GLU A 19 -11.07 4.93 -2.11
CA GLU A 19 -11.90 5.98 -2.72
C GLU A 19 -11.02 6.99 -3.49
N ARG A 20 -9.93 7.46 -2.88
CA ARG A 20 -8.98 8.35 -3.55
C ARG A 20 -8.35 7.72 -4.80
N ASN A 21 -7.97 6.44 -4.76
CA ASN A 21 -7.40 5.76 -5.91
C ASN A 21 -8.42 5.59 -7.05
N ILE A 22 -9.69 5.35 -6.74
CA ILE A 22 -10.77 5.30 -7.74
C ILE A 22 -10.97 6.67 -8.40
N GLU A 23 -11.01 7.75 -7.60
CA GLU A 23 -11.16 9.12 -8.13
C GLU A 23 -9.96 9.55 -8.99
N GLU A 24 -8.74 9.26 -8.53
CA GLU A 24 -7.52 9.55 -9.28
C GLU A 24 -7.46 8.78 -10.59
N LYS A 25 -7.87 7.49 -10.58
CA LYS A 25 -7.98 6.69 -11.80
C LYS A 25 -8.91 7.35 -12.82
N ALA A 26 -10.08 7.77 -12.39
CA ALA A 26 -11.05 8.44 -13.29
C ALA A 26 -10.46 9.72 -13.92
N LYS A 27 -9.76 10.54 -13.12
CA LYS A 27 -9.07 11.74 -13.64
C LYS A 27 -7.98 11.40 -14.65
N LEU A 28 -7.20 10.35 -14.38
CA LEU A 28 -6.16 9.89 -15.30
C LEU A 28 -6.74 9.34 -16.61
N GLU A 29 -7.88 8.68 -16.57
CA GLU A 29 -8.59 8.20 -17.76
C GLU A 29 -9.06 9.36 -18.67
N GLU A 30 -9.55 10.46 -18.08
CA GLU A 30 -9.88 11.67 -18.83
C GLU A 30 -8.65 12.29 -19.50
N LEU A 31 -7.52 12.41 -18.76
CA LEU A 31 -6.26 12.93 -19.28
C LEU A 31 -5.69 12.03 -20.39
N ALA A 32 -5.78 10.72 -20.24
CA ALA A 32 -5.34 9.76 -21.26
C ALA A 32 -6.22 9.86 -22.53
N ALA A 33 -7.53 10.06 -22.37
CA ALA A 33 -8.44 10.27 -23.49
C ALA A 33 -8.11 11.57 -24.27
N ASP A 34 -7.79 12.66 -23.55
CA ASP A 34 -7.33 13.91 -24.17
C ASP A 34 -5.99 13.74 -24.88
N ALA A 35 -5.00 13.09 -24.23
CA ALA A 35 -3.71 12.81 -24.86
C ALA A 35 -3.86 11.96 -26.14
N ARG A 36 -4.78 10.97 -26.12
CA ARG A 36 -5.09 10.16 -27.32
C ARG A 36 -5.68 10.97 -28.45
N LYS A 37 -6.56 11.94 -28.15
CA LYS A 37 -7.08 12.87 -29.16
C LYS A 37 -5.96 13.72 -29.78
N ARG A 38 -5.04 14.24 -28.94
CA ARG A 38 -3.89 15.02 -29.41
C ARG A 38 -2.95 14.17 -30.31
N VAL A 39 -2.70 12.92 -29.94
CA VAL A 39 -1.93 11.99 -30.79
C VAL A 39 -2.56 11.86 -32.17
N ASN A 40 -3.90 11.66 -32.23
CA ASN A 40 -4.59 11.49 -33.50
C ASN A 40 -4.55 12.78 -34.36
N ILE A 41 -4.78 13.95 -33.76
CA ILE A 41 -4.70 15.25 -34.46
C ILE A 41 -3.30 15.45 -35.09
N HIS A 42 -2.26 15.28 -34.30
CA HIS A 42 -0.90 15.49 -34.80
C HIS A 42 -0.43 14.38 -35.75
N TYR A 43 -1.02 13.19 -35.68
CA TYR A 43 -0.79 12.12 -36.66
C TYR A 43 -1.31 12.52 -38.05
N GLU A 44 -2.46 13.19 -38.13
CA GLU A 44 -3.06 13.66 -39.40
C GLU A 44 -2.33 14.84 -40.01
N GLU A 45 -1.56 15.61 -39.22
CA GLU A 45 -0.79 16.77 -39.69
C GLU A 45 0.44 16.42 -40.56
N GLY A 46 0.88 15.15 -40.59
CA GLY A 46 1.95 14.66 -41.46
C GLY A 46 3.28 14.51 -40.74
N ASP A 47 4.35 15.10 -41.17
CA ASP A 47 5.75 14.82 -40.78
C ASP A 47 5.97 14.56 -39.25
N LEU A 48 5.84 13.28 -38.88
CA LEU A 48 5.89 12.85 -37.47
C LEU A 48 7.29 12.92 -36.86
N ARG A 49 8.35 12.96 -37.70
CA ARG A 49 9.72 12.88 -37.21
C ARG A 49 10.16 14.12 -36.47
N GLU A 50 9.67 15.28 -36.91
CA GLU A 50 10.00 16.58 -36.32
C GLU A 50 8.84 17.20 -35.53
N ASN A 51 7.73 16.46 -35.39
CA ASN A 51 6.55 16.95 -34.65
C ASN A 51 6.71 16.72 -33.15
N SER A 52 7.28 17.71 -32.46
CA SER A 52 7.49 17.67 -31.02
C SER A 52 6.18 17.53 -30.22
N ALA A 53 5.08 18.09 -30.73
CA ALA A 53 3.75 18.01 -30.11
C ALA A 53 3.19 16.57 -30.17
N TYR A 54 3.44 15.84 -31.27
CA TYR A 54 3.11 14.44 -31.40
C TYR A 54 3.86 13.59 -30.38
N HIS A 55 5.20 13.78 -30.27
CA HIS A 55 6.01 13.03 -29.31
C HIS A 55 5.58 13.32 -27.88
N GLN A 56 5.32 14.57 -27.53
CA GLN A 56 4.83 14.94 -26.20
C GLN A 56 3.46 14.29 -25.89
N ALA A 57 2.56 14.22 -26.86
CA ALA A 57 1.26 13.58 -26.67
C ALA A 57 1.39 12.07 -26.44
N ILE A 58 2.34 11.40 -27.10
CA ILE A 58 2.64 9.97 -26.89
C ILE A 58 3.25 9.74 -25.50
N GLU A 59 4.16 10.59 -25.07
CA GLU A 59 4.78 10.51 -23.73
C GLU A 59 3.71 10.68 -22.64
N ASP A 60 2.84 11.67 -22.78
CA ASP A 60 1.72 11.92 -21.87
C ASP A 60 0.79 10.70 -21.81
N LEU A 61 0.37 10.17 -22.96
CA LEU A 61 -0.48 9.00 -23.04
C LEU A 61 0.15 7.77 -22.37
N THR A 62 1.43 7.55 -22.62
CA THR A 62 2.18 6.44 -22.01
C THR A 62 2.25 6.60 -20.49
N ARG A 63 2.56 7.81 -20.01
CA ARG A 63 2.62 8.11 -18.58
C ARG A 63 1.28 7.88 -17.90
N TYR A 64 0.18 8.43 -18.45
CA TYR A 64 -1.16 8.24 -17.88
C TYR A 64 -1.59 6.78 -17.90
N SER A 65 -1.32 6.04 -18.99
CA SER A 65 -1.63 4.62 -19.08
C SER A 65 -0.91 3.78 -18.02
N ASN A 66 0.36 4.08 -17.75
CA ASN A 66 1.13 3.42 -16.70
C ASN A 66 0.57 3.72 -15.29
N GLU A 67 0.19 4.97 -15.04
CA GLU A 67 -0.41 5.34 -13.75
C GLU A 67 -1.81 4.72 -13.57
N ILE A 68 -2.63 4.66 -14.62
CA ILE A 68 -3.92 3.95 -14.60
C ILE A 68 -3.71 2.48 -14.25
N ALA A 69 -2.76 1.79 -14.89
CA ALA A 69 -2.48 0.38 -14.62
C ALA A 69 -2.06 0.13 -13.16
N LYS A 70 -1.28 1.04 -12.56
CA LYS A 70 -0.92 0.97 -11.13
C LYS A 70 -2.16 1.10 -10.24
N ARG A 71 -3.06 2.06 -10.54
CA ARG A 71 -4.32 2.24 -9.78
C ARG A 71 -5.26 1.06 -9.94
N GLU A 72 -5.39 0.52 -11.16
CA GLU A 72 -6.20 -0.68 -11.42
C GLU A 72 -5.70 -1.87 -10.61
N LYS A 73 -4.40 -2.09 -10.58
CA LYS A 73 -3.82 -3.15 -9.77
C LYS A 73 -4.13 -2.95 -8.28
N PHE A 74 -3.93 -1.73 -7.76
CA PHE A 74 -4.27 -1.41 -6.38
C PHE A 74 -5.75 -1.69 -6.09
N ILE A 75 -6.66 -1.20 -6.94
CA ILE A 75 -8.12 -1.36 -6.77
C ILE A 75 -8.51 -2.85 -6.87
N SER A 76 -7.92 -3.61 -7.81
CA SER A 76 -8.22 -5.04 -7.98
C SER A 76 -7.75 -5.90 -6.81
N ASP A 77 -6.63 -5.52 -6.19
CA ASP A 77 -6.11 -6.23 -5.02
C ASP A 77 -6.94 -5.92 -3.76
N TYR A 78 -7.88 -4.95 -3.87
CA TYR A 78 -8.68 -4.46 -2.76
C TYR A 78 -9.98 -5.24 -2.60
N ASP A 79 -9.97 -6.24 -1.74
CA ASP A 79 -11.20 -6.95 -1.35
C ASP A 79 -11.72 -6.41 -0.01
N LEU A 80 -12.75 -5.55 -0.07
CA LEU A 80 -13.42 -5.01 1.12
C LEU A 80 -13.95 -6.10 2.05
N ASN A 81 -14.33 -7.25 1.50
CA ASN A 81 -14.83 -8.36 2.31
C ASN A 81 -13.76 -8.95 3.23
N LEU A 82 -12.46 -8.76 2.88
CA LEU A 82 -11.37 -9.17 3.77
C LEU A 82 -11.30 -8.30 5.02
N LEU A 83 -11.63 -7.01 4.92
CA LEU A 83 -11.57 -6.08 6.05
C LEU A 83 -12.74 -6.27 7.04
N ASP A 84 -13.88 -6.73 6.54
CA ASP A 84 -15.09 -6.94 7.34
C ASP A 84 -15.14 -8.35 7.97
N LYS A 85 -14.24 -9.26 7.60
CA LYS A 85 -14.14 -10.56 8.26
C LYS A 85 -13.76 -10.38 9.72
N ASN A 86 -14.59 -10.92 10.60
CA ASN A 86 -14.19 -11.21 11.98
C ASN A 86 -13.10 -12.27 11.90
N ILE A 87 -11.84 -11.83 11.93
CA ILE A 87 -10.72 -12.75 11.92
C ILE A 87 -10.71 -13.40 13.30
N ILE A 88 -11.02 -14.69 13.31
CA ILE A 88 -10.74 -15.55 14.44
C ILE A 88 -9.22 -15.55 14.55
N THR A 89 -8.69 -14.95 15.61
CA THR A 89 -7.24 -14.93 15.85
C THR A 89 -6.75 -16.37 15.91
N SER A 90 -5.99 -16.74 14.90
CA SER A 90 -5.38 -18.08 14.80
C SER A 90 -4.29 -18.31 15.86
N GLY A 91 -3.98 -17.27 16.65
CA GLY A 91 -2.91 -17.27 17.66
C GLY A 91 -1.53 -16.99 17.08
N TYR A 92 -1.40 -16.82 15.76
CA TYR A 92 -0.18 -16.41 15.09
C TYR A 92 -0.42 -15.16 14.24
N VAL A 93 0.66 -14.47 13.92
CA VAL A 93 0.62 -13.25 13.09
C VAL A 93 0.29 -13.60 11.65
N GLU A 94 -0.78 -13.02 11.13
CA GLU A 94 -1.19 -13.14 9.73
C GLU A 94 -1.63 -11.79 9.15
N VAL A 95 -1.85 -11.75 7.84
CA VAL A 95 -2.40 -10.58 7.19
C VAL A 95 -3.77 -10.28 7.78
N LEU A 96 -4.05 -9.01 8.07
CA LEU A 96 -5.23 -8.49 8.79
C LEU A 96 -5.16 -8.62 10.32
N SER A 97 -4.09 -9.19 10.89
CA SER A 97 -3.85 -9.12 12.33
C SER A 97 -3.48 -7.70 12.76
N THR A 98 -3.90 -7.34 13.97
CA THR A 98 -3.34 -6.19 14.68
C THR A 98 -2.31 -6.71 15.67
N VAL A 99 -1.10 -6.18 15.62
CA VAL A 99 0.01 -6.65 16.46
C VAL A 99 0.53 -5.54 17.36
N GLU A 100 0.94 -5.94 18.55
CA GLU A 100 1.72 -5.12 19.47
C GLU A 100 3.14 -5.69 19.56
N LEU A 101 4.13 -4.90 19.19
CA LEU A 101 5.54 -5.25 19.22
C LEU A 101 6.27 -4.39 20.26
N TYR A 102 7.08 -5.03 21.08
CA TYR A 102 8.02 -4.34 21.96
C TYR A 102 9.42 -4.41 21.36
N GLU A 103 10.00 -3.28 21.08
CA GLU A 103 11.38 -3.17 20.62
C GLU A 103 12.29 -3.06 21.85
N GLN A 104 13.25 -4.00 21.98
CA GLN A 104 14.07 -4.15 23.18
C GLN A 104 15.18 -3.12 23.31
N THR A 105 15.72 -2.61 22.21
CA THR A 105 16.90 -1.74 22.20
C THR A 105 16.55 -0.35 22.73
N GLU A 106 15.42 0.20 22.28
CA GLU A 106 14.95 1.53 22.68
C GLU A 106 13.82 1.49 23.73
N GLY A 107 13.28 0.32 24.01
CA GLY A 107 12.21 0.11 24.96
C GLY A 107 10.84 0.66 24.48
N VAL A 108 10.65 0.73 23.19
CA VAL A 108 9.44 1.32 22.56
C VAL A 108 8.45 0.24 22.18
N THR A 109 7.16 0.54 22.31
CA THR A 109 6.08 -0.35 21.90
C THR A 109 5.40 0.22 20.65
N TYR A 110 5.36 -0.61 19.60
CA TYR A 110 4.68 -0.31 18.34
C TYR A 110 3.38 -1.08 18.24
N LYS A 111 2.35 -0.45 17.70
CA LYS A 111 1.04 -1.07 17.47
C LYS A 111 0.57 -0.75 16.08
N PHE A 112 0.31 -1.79 15.29
CA PHE A 112 -0.17 -1.59 13.92
C PHE A 112 -0.99 -2.78 13.42
N PHE A 113 -1.83 -2.47 12.44
CA PHE A 113 -2.59 -3.42 11.66
C PHE A 113 -1.79 -3.85 10.42
N ILE A 114 -1.76 -5.14 10.11
CA ILE A 114 -1.09 -5.67 8.93
C ILE A 114 -2.02 -5.58 7.73
N SER A 115 -1.76 -4.59 6.88
CA SER A 115 -2.53 -4.34 5.67
C SER A 115 -2.25 -5.40 4.59
N PRO A 116 -3.26 -5.92 3.90
CA PRO A 116 -3.08 -6.76 2.72
C PRO A 116 -2.50 -6.01 1.52
N PHE A 117 -2.47 -4.68 1.56
CA PHE A 117 -2.06 -3.80 0.48
C PHE A 117 -0.61 -3.38 0.58
N MET A 118 -0.07 -2.82 -0.52
CA MET A 118 1.34 -2.40 -0.59
C MET A 118 1.64 -1.11 0.18
N GLU A 119 0.62 -0.29 0.45
CA GLU A 119 0.79 0.97 1.17
C GLU A 119 0.95 0.74 2.67
N SER A 120 1.84 1.53 3.27
CA SER A 120 2.04 1.58 4.73
C SER A 120 1.90 3.01 5.21
N ASP A 121 1.25 3.20 6.35
CA ASP A 121 1.17 4.46 7.05
C ASP A 121 1.22 4.20 8.56
N LEU A 122 2.40 4.37 9.13
CA LEU A 122 2.65 4.13 10.55
C LEU A 122 1.94 5.14 11.44
N GLU A 123 1.69 6.37 10.97
CA GLU A 123 0.97 7.40 11.73
C GLU A 123 -0.50 7.00 11.90
N ASN A 124 -1.08 6.38 10.88
CA ASN A 124 -2.43 5.83 10.91
C ASN A 124 -2.51 4.38 11.41
N GLY A 125 -1.38 3.83 11.83
CA GLY A 125 -1.31 2.53 12.51
C GLY A 125 -1.53 1.34 11.59
N TYR A 126 -1.09 1.39 10.32
CA TYR A 126 -1.08 0.21 9.46
C TYR A 126 0.24 0.06 8.69
N VAL A 127 0.62 -1.20 8.45
CA VAL A 127 1.84 -1.58 7.75
C VAL A 127 1.53 -2.63 6.69
N SER A 128 2.08 -2.46 5.51
CA SER A 128 1.92 -3.39 4.40
C SER A 128 2.44 -4.79 4.76
N LYS A 129 1.75 -5.83 4.29
CA LYS A 129 2.26 -7.21 4.30
C LYS A 129 3.61 -7.38 3.60
N GLU A 130 3.93 -6.46 2.67
CA GLU A 130 5.19 -6.48 1.92
C GLU A 130 6.36 -5.84 2.67
N ALA A 131 6.13 -5.18 3.80
CA ALA A 131 7.19 -4.60 4.62
C ALA A 131 8.12 -5.70 5.17
N ASP A 132 9.42 -5.45 5.12
CA ASP A 132 10.42 -6.45 5.50
C ASP A 132 10.27 -6.96 6.95
N LEU A 133 9.89 -6.09 7.87
CA LEU A 133 9.59 -6.48 9.26
C LEU A 133 8.36 -7.39 9.30
N VAL A 134 7.29 -7.05 8.60
CA VAL A 134 6.05 -7.85 8.57
C VAL A 134 6.32 -9.24 8.00
N LYS A 135 7.09 -9.36 6.92
CA LYS A 135 7.48 -10.66 6.35
C LYS A 135 8.16 -11.58 7.37
N LYS A 136 8.88 -11.01 8.32
CA LYS A 136 9.54 -11.79 9.40
C LYS A 136 8.58 -12.12 10.54
N LEU A 137 7.53 -11.33 10.72
CA LEU A 137 6.51 -11.53 11.75
C LEU A 137 5.46 -12.57 11.35
N LEU A 138 5.14 -12.68 10.05
CA LEU A 138 4.10 -13.61 9.56
C LEU A 138 4.38 -15.05 10.02
N GLY A 139 3.35 -15.70 10.57
CA GLY A 139 3.41 -17.05 11.11
C GLY A 139 4.00 -17.16 12.52
N ARG A 140 4.46 -16.08 13.12
CA ARG A 140 4.98 -16.07 14.50
C ARG A 140 3.86 -15.97 15.52
N VAL A 141 4.16 -16.39 16.74
CA VAL A 141 3.22 -16.40 17.87
C VAL A 141 3.60 -15.36 18.93
N LYS A 142 2.64 -15.05 19.79
CA LYS A 142 2.88 -14.19 20.96
C LYS A 142 4.04 -14.70 21.81
N GLY A 143 4.92 -13.81 22.22
CA GLY A 143 6.12 -14.08 23.01
C GLY A 143 7.36 -14.38 22.18
N GLU A 144 7.24 -14.66 20.89
CA GLU A 144 8.43 -14.84 20.04
C GLU A 144 9.16 -13.52 19.79
N ALA A 145 10.49 -13.64 19.67
CA ALA A 145 11.37 -12.55 19.29
C ALA A 145 11.72 -12.65 17.81
N VAL A 146 11.75 -11.50 17.14
CA VAL A 146 12.14 -11.36 15.74
C VAL A 146 13.28 -10.36 15.62
N GLU A 147 14.38 -10.78 15.03
CA GLU A 147 15.49 -9.90 14.71
C GLU A 147 15.24 -9.19 13.39
N PHE A 148 15.38 -7.87 13.40
CA PHE A 148 15.27 -7.04 12.22
C PHE A 148 16.51 -6.17 12.08
N LYS A 149 17.21 -6.35 10.97
CA LYS A 149 18.35 -5.52 10.61
C LYS A 149 17.88 -4.39 9.70
N ASP A 150 18.10 -3.18 10.16
CA ASP A 150 17.84 -2.00 9.32
C ASP A 150 18.78 -2.00 8.11
N ARG A 151 18.28 -1.57 6.94
CA ARG A 151 19.07 -1.51 5.70
C ARG A 151 20.00 -0.30 5.64
N VAL A 152 19.65 0.75 6.38
CA VAL A 152 20.33 2.05 6.35
C VAL A 152 21.24 2.20 7.56
N LEU A 153 20.78 1.77 8.73
CA LEU A 153 21.50 1.85 9.98
C LEU A 153 22.11 0.49 10.32
N PRO A 154 23.37 0.41 10.80
CA PRO A 154 24.01 -0.84 11.18
C PRO A 154 23.49 -1.35 12.55
N ILE A 155 22.19 -1.25 12.78
CA ILE A 155 21.52 -1.60 14.03
C ILE A 155 20.68 -2.85 13.81
N ASN A 156 20.79 -3.81 14.72
CA ASN A 156 19.90 -4.95 14.81
C ASN A 156 18.87 -4.67 15.89
N TYR A 157 17.62 -4.56 15.48
CA TYR A 157 16.48 -4.43 16.38
C TYR A 157 15.96 -5.81 16.77
N ILE A 158 15.53 -5.96 18.01
CA ILE A 158 14.87 -7.17 18.49
C ILE A 158 13.46 -6.79 18.90
N TYR A 159 12.48 -7.32 18.17
CA TYR A 159 11.06 -7.11 18.43
C TYR A 159 10.47 -8.35 19.11
N ILE A 160 9.76 -8.15 20.22
CA ILE A 160 9.00 -9.19 20.90
C ILE A 160 7.51 -8.97 20.61
N ILE A 161 6.83 -10.02 20.16
CA ILE A 161 5.39 -9.99 19.93
C ILE A 161 4.66 -10.04 21.26
N LYS A 162 4.03 -8.94 21.66
CA LYS A 162 3.31 -8.81 22.94
C LYS A 162 1.88 -9.24 22.84
N GLU A 163 1.19 -8.87 21.74
CA GLU A 163 -0.22 -9.17 21.53
C GLU A 163 -0.52 -9.36 20.06
N ILE A 164 -1.50 -10.21 19.75
CA ILE A 164 -2.02 -10.45 18.39
C ILE A 164 -3.54 -10.45 18.49
N LEU A 165 -4.22 -9.63 17.64
CA LEU A 165 -5.67 -9.57 17.47
C LEU A 165 -6.06 -9.72 16.00
#